data_10796455e2ff1cd3724a044ef97bb8fe
#
_entry.id   10796455e2ff1cd3724a044ef97bb8fe
#
_cell.length_a   1.000
_cell.length_b   1.000
_cell.length_c   1.000
_cell.angle_alpha   90.00
_cell.angle_beta   90.00
_cell.angle_gamma   90.00
#
_symmetry.space_group_name_H-M   'P 1'
#
loop_
_entity.id
_entity.type
_entity.pdbx_description
1 polymer ?
#
loop_
_entity_poly.entity_id
_entity_poly.type
_entity_poly.pdbx_seq_one_letter_code
_entity_poly.pdbx_strand_id
1 'polypeptide(L)'
;MIEIKNISKSYGDKNVVDNVSTLIREGKITAFIGPNGAGKSTLLSVISRMIPKKSGEVVIDGRRIEEWKDSELAKKISILKQSNNINIRLTVEELVAFGRFPYSQGKLTKEDERVIEDSINYLKLGDMRDKYLDELSGGQRQRAYIAMVLAQDTDYILFDEPLNNLDMKHSVEIMKILRRLVDELGKTIAIVIHDINFASCYSDFIVALKNGRVVEDDTAEKIIEKSVLEKLFDMDFDITKINDMKLCVYY
;
A
#
# COMPACT_ATOMS: atom_id res chain seq x y z
N MET A 1 -6.74 -4.82 12.73
CA MET A 1 -7.63 -3.81 12.11
C MET A 1 -7.07 -2.41 12.38
N ILE A 2 -7.06 -1.49 11.38
CA ILE A 2 -6.68 -0.08 11.60
C ILE A 2 -7.92 0.81 11.45
N GLU A 3 -8.25 1.55 12.51
CA GLU A 3 -9.35 2.51 12.52
C GLU A 3 -8.80 3.93 12.36
N ILE A 4 -9.35 4.67 11.44
CA ILE A 4 -9.04 6.07 11.17
C ILE A 4 -10.27 6.88 11.58
N LYS A 5 -10.10 7.81 12.55
CA LYS A 5 -11.21 8.60 13.14
C LYS A 5 -10.94 10.09 13.01
N ASN A 6 -11.73 10.77 12.19
CA ASN A 6 -11.75 12.22 12.01
C ASN A 6 -10.35 12.82 11.73
N ILE A 7 -9.53 12.11 10.96
CA ILE A 7 -8.18 12.55 10.63
C ILE A 7 -8.22 13.78 9.75
N SER A 8 -7.46 14.80 10.19
CA SER A 8 -7.18 15.98 9.36
C SER A 8 -5.68 16.25 9.29
N LYS A 9 -5.24 16.74 8.14
CA LYS A 9 -3.85 17.17 7.87
C LYS A 9 -3.86 18.37 6.95
N SER A 10 -3.07 19.40 7.34
CA SER A 10 -2.88 20.60 6.53
C SER A 10 -1.43 20.80 6.18
N TYR A 11 -1.18 21.48 5.06
CA TYR A 11 0.08 22.09 4.69
C TYR A 11 -0.18 23.60 4.47
N GLY A 12 0.41 24.43 5.31
CA GLY A 12 0.00 25.85 5.40
C GLY A 12 -1.49 25.94 5.74
N ASP A 13 -2.21 26.76 5.01
CA ASP A 13 -3.65 27.01 5.20
C ASP A 13 -4.54 25.97 4.51
N LYS A 14 -3.97 25.09 3.66
CA LYS A 14 -4.74 24.12 2.89
C LYS A 14 -4.89 22.80 3.64
N ASN A 15 -6.15 22.41 3.93
CA ASN A 15 -6.45 21.05 4.38
C ASN A 15 -6.30 20.10 3.18
N VAL A 16 -5.38 19.14 3.28
CA VAL A 16 -5.14 18.09 2.27
C VAL A 16 -5.88 16.81 2.64
N VAL A 17 -6.03 16.55 3.93
CA VAL A 17 -6.95 15.54 4.48
C VAL A 17 -7.86 16.28 5.46
N ASP A 18 -9.18 16.11 5.33
CA ASP A 18 -10.17 16.86 6.05
C ASP A 18 -11.25 15.95 6.64
N ASN A 19 -11.16 15.74 7.94
CA ASN A 19 -12.12 14.94 8.73
C ASN A 19 -12.39 13.54 8.17
N VAL A 20 -11.33 12.83 7.77
CA VAL A 20 -11.43 11.48 7.19
C VAL A 20 -11.63 10.45 8.28
N SER A 21 -12.68 9.65 8.13
CA SER A 21 -12.92 8.43 8.92
C SER A 21 -13.10 7.25 7.98
N THR A 22 -12.37 6.16 8.22
CA THR A 22 -12.41 4.93 7.42
C THR A 22 -11.77 3.77 8.19
N LEU A 23 -11.84 2.58 7.63
CA LEU A 23 -11.37 1.34 8.24
C LEU A 23 -10.53 0.51 7.27
N ILE A 24 -9.31 0.12 7.69
CA ILE A 24 -8.52 -0.90 6.99
C ILE A 24 -8.79 -2.24 7.69
N ARG A 25 -9.48 -3.13 6.97
CA ARG A 25 -9.97 -4.39 7.52
C ARG A 25 -8.90 -5.47 7.48
N GLU A 26 -8.77 -6.20 8.57
CA GLU A 26 -7.77 -7.25 8.74
C GLU A 26 -7.93 -8.36 7.68
N GLY A 27 -6.80 -8.85 7.16
CA GLY A 27 -6.76 -9.92 6.16
C GLY A 27 -7.43 -9.54 4.83
N LYS A 28 -7.47 -8.24 4.49
CA LYS A 28 -8.12 -7.71 3.28
C LYS A 28 -7.23 -6.71 2.55
N ILE A 29 -7.53 -6.50 1.27
CA ILE A 29 -6.98 -5.38 0.50
C ILE A 29 -7.99 -4.23 0.51
N THR A 30 -7.58 -3.08 1.06
CA THR A 30 -8.32 -1.83 0.98
C THR A 30 -7.62 -0.89 0.01
N ALA A 31 -8.26 -0.57 -1.12
CA ALA A 31 -7.75 0.39 -2.08
C ALA A 31 -8.23 1.81 -1.78
N PHE A 32 -7.34 2.77 -1.89
CA PHE A 32 -7.66 4.20 -1.86
C PHE A 32 -7.63 4.74 -3.29
N ILE A 33 -8.80 5.16 -3.81
CA ILE A 33 -8.96 5.73 -5.15
C ILE A 33 -9.40 7.18 -5.08
N GLY A 34 -9.27 7.90 -6.20
CA GLY A 34 -9.71 9.28 -6.36
C GLY A 34 -8.74 10.12 -7.19
N PRO A 35 -9.12 11.35 -7.54
CA PRO A 35 -8.29 12.25 -8.35
C PRO A 35 -6.91 12.53 -7.74
N ASN A 36 -5.99 13.02 -8.58
CA ASN A 36 -4.71 13.53 -8.10
C ASN A 36 -4.93 14.68 -7.11
N GLY A 37 -4.16 14.71 -6.02
CA GLY A 37 -4.32 15.68 -4.96
C GLY A 37 -5.51 15.45 -4.01
N ALA A 38 -6.23 14.32 -4.12
CA ALA A 38 -7.33 13.98 -3.21
C ALA A 38 -6.90 13.66 -1.76
N GLY A 39 -5.59 13.58 -1.48
CA GLY A 39 -5.07 13.36 -0.13
C GLY A 39 -4.68 11.91 0.19
N LYS A 40 -4.76 10.97 -0.78
CA LYS A 40 -4.53 9.53 -0.60
C LYS A 40 -3.16 9.21 0.05
N SER A 41 -2.06 9.63 -0.59
CA SER A 41 -0.69 9.41 -0.10
C SER A 41 -0.41 10.12 1.22
N THR A 42 -1.02 11.30 1.41
CA THR A 42 -0.96 12.03 2.69
C THR A 42 -1.63 11.23 3.80
N LEU A 43 -2.81 10.67 3.53
CA LEU A 43 -3.53 9.82 4.50
C LEU A 43 -2.70 8.58 4.87
N LEU A 44 -2.14 7.86 3.88
CA LEU A 44 -1.25 6.73 4.15
C LEU A 44 -0.04 7.12 5.00
N SER A 45 0.56 8.29 4.71
CA SER A 45 1.71 8.80 5.47
C SER A 45 1.34 9.16 6.92
N VAL A 46 0.10 9.61 7.16
CA VAL A 46 -0.43 9.83 8.53
C VAL A 46 -0.67 8.50 9.24
N ILE A 47 -1.29 7.53 8.57
CA ILE A 47 -1.59 6.19 9.11
C ILE A 47 -0.30 5.46 9.50
N SER A 48 0.79 5.64 8.75
CA SER A 48 2.10 5.05 9.06
C SER A 48 2.94 5.86 10.04
N ARG A 49 2.42 6.96 10.57
CA ARG A 49 3.13 7.91 11.46
C ARG A 49 4.40 8.53 10.84
N MET A 50 4.53 8.50 9.49
CA MET A 50 5.64 9.19 8.80
C MET A 50 5.51 10.71 8.83
N ILE A 51 4.28 11.22 8.90
CA ILE A 51 3.99 12.64 9.08
C ILE A 51 2.97 12.83 10.22
N PRO A 52 3.06 13.92 10.98
CA PRO A 52 2.11 14.20 12.04
C PRO A 52 0.75 14.59 11.46
N LYS A 53 -0.33 14.09 12.06
CA LYS A 53 -1.69 14.58 11.83
C LYS A 53 -1.92 15.95 12.49
N LYS A 54 -2.94 16.68 12.06
CA LYS A 54 -3.43 17.91 12.70
C LYS A 54 -4.44 17.58 13.81
N SER A 55 -5.35 16.65 13.54
CA SER A 55 -6.39 16.20 14.47
C SER A 55 -6.85 14.79 14.15
N GLY A 56 -7.69 14.21 15.01
CA GLY A 56 -8.26 12.89 14.87
C GLY A 56 -7.39 11.80 15.50
N GLU A 57 -7.74 10.54 15.27
CA GLU A 57 -7.07 9.38 15.87
C GLU A 57 -6.82 8.29 14.82
N VAL A 58 -5.67 7.62 14.93
CA VAL A 58 -5.39 6.34 14.27
C VAL A 58 -5.25 5.29 15.37
N VAL A 59 -6.02 4.22 15.27
CA VAL A 59 -6.02 3.12 16.24
C VAL A 59 -5.65 1.84 15.50
N ILE A 60 -4.60 1.16 15.94
CA ILE A 60 -4.11 -0.11 15.38
C ILE A 60 -4.34 -1.19 16.43
N ASP A 61 -5.18 -2.17 16.12
CA ASP A 61 -5.54 -3.28 17.03
C ASP A 61 -5.97 -2.80 18.44
N GLY A 62 -6.82 -1.76 18.48
CA GLY A 62 -7.35 -1.21 19.72
C GLY A 62 -6.40 -0.26 20.46
N ARG A 63 -5.17 -0.03 19.98
CA ARG A 63 -4.19 0.85 20.60
C ARG A 63 -3.94 2.07 19.71
N ARG A 64 -3.97 3.27 20.31
CA ARG A 64 -3.70 4.53 19.58
C ARG A 64 -2.27 4.53 19.04
N ILE A 65 -2.07 5.07 17.85
CA ILE A 65 -0.75 5.05 17.17
C ILE A 65 0.33 5.78 17.97
N GLU A 66 -0.04 6.79 18.74
CA GLU A 66 0.88 7.55 19.59
C GLU A 66 1.42 6.75 20.80
N GLU A 67 0.69 5.71 21.20
CA GLU A 67 1.07 4.88 22.34
C GLU A 67 2.07 3.78 21.96
N TRP A 68 2.27 3.53 20.66
CA TRP A 68 3.25 2.59 20.17
C TRP A 68 4.66 3.19 20.22
N LYS A 69 5.62 2.45 20.77
CA LYS A 69 7.04 2.77 20.59
C LYS A 69 7.42 2.58 19.11
N ASP A 70 8.40 3.36 18.62
CA ASP A 70 8.82 3.30 17.22
C ASP A 70 9.24 1.89 16.78
N SER A 71 10.00 1.19 17.64
CA SER A 71 10.44 -0.19 17.38
C SER A 71 9.30 -1.20 17.36
N GLU A 72 8.23 -1.00 18.16
CA GLU A 72 7.04 -1.86 18.14
C GLU A 72 6.20 -1.60 16.90
N LEU A 73 5.97 -0.31 16.58
CA LEU A 73 5.19 0.09 15.42
C LEU A 73 5.84 -0.38 14.11
N ALA A 74 7.18 -0.30 14.01
CA ALA A 74 7.93 -0.78 12.84
C ALA A 74 7.86 -2.31 12.65
N LYS A 75 7.48 -3.07 13.68
CA LYS A 75 7.18 -4.51 13.58
C LYS A 75 5.71 -4.80 13.30
N LYS A 76 4.85 -3.79 13.35
CA LYS A 76 3.40 -3.92 13.17
C LYS A 76 2.93 -3.43 11.80
N ILE A 77 3.53 -2.34 11.30
CA ILE A 77 3.16 -1.69 10.06
C ILE A 77 4.39 -1.37 9.22
N SER A 78 4.32 -1.65 7.95
CA SER A 78 5.33 -1.26 6.96
C SER A 78 4.71 -0.41 5.86
N ILE A 79 5.51 0.40 5.20
CA ILE A 79 5.08 1.24 4.08
C ILE A 79 6.11 1.23 2.96
N LEU A 80 5.62 1.00 1.73
CA LEU A 80 6.37 1.25 0.51
C LEU A 80 5.86 2.53 -0.15
N LYS A 81 6.72 3.54 -0.24
CA LYS A 81 6.38 4.82 -0.86
C LYS A 81 6.50 4.77 -2.38
N GLN A 82 5.84 5.72 -3.05
CA GLN A 82 5.89 5.93 -4.50
C GLN A 82 7.32 6.12 -5.03
N SER A 83 8.16 6.86 -4.31
CA SER A 83 9.56 7.08 -4.66
C SER A 83 10.47 6.57 -3.55
N ASN A 84 11.28 5.57 -3.88
CA ASN A 84 12.31 5.03 -3.02
C ASN A 84 13.67 5.38 -3.64
N ASN A 85 14.10 6.64 -3.46
CA ASN A 85 15.41 7.09 -3.92
C ASN A 85 16.48 6.65 -2.92
N ILE A 86 17.03 5.46 -3.16
CA ILE A 86 18.19 4.97 -2.42
C ILE A 86 19.42 5.38 -3.22
N ASN A 87 20.18 6.35 -2.69
CA ASN A 87 21.41 6.85 -3.34
C ASN A 87 22.64 5.95 -3.07
N ILE A 88 22.43 4.77 -2.51
CA ILE A 88 23.47 3.79 -2.22
C ILE A 88 23.28 2.64 -3.22
N ARG A 89 24.37 2.14 -3.77
CA ARG A 89 24.37 0.99 -4.67
C ARG A 89 24.24 -0.29 -3.82
N LEU A 90 23.07 -0.91 -3.87
CA LEU A 90 22.73 -2.11 -3.11
C LEU A 90 22.41 -3.27 -4.02
N THR A 91 22.75 -4.47 -3.59
CA THR A 91 22.24 -5.71 -4.17
C THR A 91 20.80 -5.95 -3.74
N VAL A 92 20.11 -6.90 -4.40
CA VAL A 92 18.75 -7.32 -4.00
C VAL A 92 18.76 -7.84 -2.56
N GLU A 93 19.72 -8.69 -2.20
CA GLU A 93 19.83 -9.22 -0.84
C GLU A 93 20.04 -8.14 0.20
N GLU A 94 20.96 -7.20 -0.04
CA GLU A 94 21.21 -6.08 0.84
C GLU A 94 19.97 -5.22 1.03
N LEU A 95 19.21 -4.94 -0.06
CA LEU A 95 17.94 -4.23 0.04
C LEU A 95 16.94 -4.98 0.91
N VAL A 96 16.74 -6.28 0.67
CA VAL A 96 15.78 -7.08 1.42
C VAL A 96 16.16 -7.17 2.90
N ALA A 97 17.47 -7.24 3.19
CA ALA A 97 17.99 -7.23 4.55
C ALA A 97 17.62 -5.96 5.35
N PHE A 98 17.42 -4.80 4.70
CA PHE A 98 16.92 -3.60 5.39
C PHE A 98 15.54 -3.82 6.00
N GLY A 99 14.70 -4.69 5.45
CA GLY A 99 13.42 -5.05 6.06
C GLY A 99 13.57 -5.62 7.46
N ARG A 100 14.69 -6.25 7.78
CA ARG A 100 14.97 -6.83 9.11
C ARG A 100 15.50 -5.81 10.12
N PHE A 101 15.74 -4.57 9.72
CA PHE A 101 16.30 -3.55 10.62
C PHE A 101 15.53 -3.36 11.95
N PRO A 102 14.19 -3.39 12.00
CA PRO A 102 13.44 -3.29 13.25
C PRO A 102 13.73 -4.42 14.26
N TYR A 103 14.27 -5.54 13.78
CA TYR A 103 14.60 -6.70 14.61
C TYR A 103 16.10 -6.77 14.91
N SER A 104 16.91 -6.66 13.87
CA SER A 104 18.36 -6.90 13.90
C SER A 104 19.18 -5.70 14.34
N GLN A 105 18.66 -4.48 14.16
CA GLN A 105 19.41 -3.22 14.32
C GLN A 105 20.77 -3.24 13.60
N GLY A 106 20.81 -3.91 12.43
CA GLY A 106 22.01 -4.06 11.60
C GLY A 106 22.88 -5.28 11.92
N LYS A 107 22.52 -6.11 12.90
CA LYS A 107 23.20 -7.38 13.19
C LYS A 107 22.24 -8.53 12.92
N LEU A 108 22.31 -9.07 11.71
CA LEU A 108 21.44 -10.17 11.29
C LEU A 108 21.67 -11.42 12.12
N THR A 109 20.61 -12.06 12.53
CA THR A 109 20.58 -13.39 13.14
C THR A 109 20.30 -14.45 12.07
N LYS A 110 20.48 -15.72 12.40
CA LYS A 110 20.09 -16.83 11.50
C LYS A 110 18.60 -16.81 11.14
N GLU A 111 17.75 -16.35 12.04
CA GLU A 111 16.32 -16.19 11.75
C GLU A 111 16.08 -15.04 10.77
N ASP A 112 16.79 -13.92 10.89
CA ASP A 112 16.71 -12.83 9.92
C ASP A 112 17.17 -13.27 8.52
N GLU A 113 18.28 -14.03 8.44
CA GLU A 113 18.77 -14.61 7.18
C GLU A 113 17.72 -15.52 6.53
N ARG A 114 17.03 -16.36 7.32
CA ARG A 114 15.93 -17.19 6.84
C ARG A 114 14.78 -16.38 6.28
N VAL A 115 14.33 -15.35 6.99
CA VAL A 115 13.22 -14.48 6.54
C VAL A 115 13.59 -13.72 5.27
N ILE A 116 14.85 -13.28 5.13
CA ILE A 116 15.37 -12.65 3.91
C ILE A 116 15.29 -13.65 2.75
N GLU A 117 15.80 -14.88 2.94
CA GLU A 117 15.78 -15.93 1.92
C GLU A 117 14.34 -16.26 1.48
N ASP A 118 13.44 -16.47 2.46
CA ASP A 118 12.04 -16.79 2.20
C ASP A 118 11.36 -15.64 1.39
N SER A 119 11.66 -14.37 1.72
CA SER A 119 11.12 -13.21 1.03
C SER A 119 11.64 -13.10 -0.42
N ILE A 120 12.92 -13.34 -0.64
CA ILE A 120 13.55 -13.36 -1.97
C ILE A 120 12.91 -14.46 -2.82
N ASN A 121 12.74 -15.66 -2.27
CA ASN A 121 12.15 -16.80 -2.97
C ASN A 121 10.67 -16.59 -3.27
N TYR A 122 9.90 -16.02 -2.33
CA TYR A 122 8.48 -15.72 -2.53
C TYR A 122 8.25 -14.75 -3.70
N LEU A 123 9.14 -13.77 -3.85
CA LEU A 123 9.12 -12.78 -4.94
C LEU A 123 9.84 -13.27 -6.22
N LYS A 124 10.35 -14.52 -6.25
CA LYS A 124 11.09 -15.12 -7.37
C LYS A 124 12.28 -14.28 -7.80
N LEU A 125 13.10 -13.88 -6.84
CA LEU A 125 14.30 -13.05 -7.04
C LEU A 125 15.62 -13.82 -6.84
N GLY A 126 15.58 -15.14 -6.62
CA GLY A 126 16.76 -15.94 -6.32
C GLY A 126 17.92 -15.74 -7.33
N ASP A 127 17.62 -15.81 -8.64
CA ASP A 127 18.61 -15.61 -9.70
C ASP A 127 19.15 -14.17 -9.81
N MET A 128 18.59 -13.24 -9.04
CA MET A 128 18.93 -11.81 -9.05
C MET A 128 19.49 -11.34 -7.71
N ARG A 129 19.68 -12.25 -6.76
CA ARG A 129 20.06 -11.98 -5.38
C ARG A 129 21.27 -11.04 -5.27
N ASP A 130 22.31 -11.34 -6.06
CA ASP A 130 23.58 -10.61 -6.05
C ASP A 130 23.63 -9.44 -7.05
N LYS A 131 22.55 -9.23 -7.84
CA LYS A 131 22.47 -8.09 -8.77
C LYS A 131 22.22 -6.80 -8.03
N TYR A 132 22.82 -5.74 -8.52
CA TYR A 132 22.55 -4.40 -8.03
C TYR A 132 21.18 -3.89 -8.52
N LEU A 133 20.54 -3.02 -7.75
CA LEU A 133 19.21 -2.48 -8.06
C LEU A 133 19.16 -1.70 -9.38
N ASP A 134 20.28 -1.08 -9.78
CA ASP A 134 20.42 -0.35 -11.03
C ASP A 134 20.54 -1.26 -12.27
N GLU A 135 20.81 -2.56 -12.07
CA GLU A 135 20.84 -3.57 -13.12
C GLU A 135 19.48 -4.24 -13.37
N LEU A 136 18.48 -3.94 -12.53
CA LEU A 136 17.16 -4.54 -12.61
C LEU A 136 16.21 -3.76 -13.52
N SER A 137 15.32 -4.48 -14.23
CA SER A 137 14.17 -3.84 -14.86
C SER A 137 13.25 -3.20 -13.81
N GLY A 138 12.37 -2.26 -14.22
CA GLY A 138 11.43 -1.61 -13.32
C GLY A 138 10.58 -2.61 -12.50
N GLY A 139 10.06 -3.64 -13.16
CA GLY A 139 9.25 -4.68 -12.49
C GLY A 139 10.08 -5.56 -11.54
N GLN A 140 11.33 -5.89 -11.91
CA GLN A 140 12.23 -6.63 -11.02
C GLN A 140 12.59 -5.81 -9.78
N ARG A 141 12.92 -4.54 -9.98
CA ARG A 141 13.23 -3.61 -8.89
C ARG A 141 12.03 -3.41 -7.97
N GLN A 142 10.83 -3.29 -8.50
CA GLN A 142 9.62 -3.19 -7.70
C GLN A 142 9.38 -4.45 -6.86
N ARG A 143 9.61 -5.66 -7.41
CA ARG A 143 9.56 -6.90 -6.65
C ARG A 143 10.60 -6.93 -5.52
N ALA A 144 11.81 -6.41 -5.74
CA ALA A 144 12.83 -6.32 -4.71
C ALA A 144 12.40 -5.40 -3.54
N TYR A 145 11.77 -4.26 -3.83
CA TYR A 145 11.18 -3.40 -2.78
C TYR A 145 10.03 -4.09 -2.02
N ILE A 146 9.19 -4.87 -2.72
CA ILE A 146 8.13 -5.64 -2.05
C ILE A 146 8.74 -6.74 -1.19
N ALA A 147 9.82 -7.40 -1.63
CA ALA A 147 10.54 -8.38 -0.82
C ALA A 147 11.12 -7.77 0.46
N MET A 148 11.68 -6.56 0.38
CA MET A 148 12.14 -5.81 1.56
C MET A 148 10.99 -5.56 2.55
N VAL A 149 9.83 -5.12 2.06
CA VAL A 149 8.65 -4.90 2.90
C VAL A 149 8.12 -6.21 3.48
N LEU A 150 8.13 -7.30 2.70
CA LEU A 150 7.74 -8.62 3.18
C LEU A 150 8.70 -9.14 4.28
N ALA A 151 10.01 -8.94 4.12
CA ALA A 151 11.01 -9.31 5.10
C ALA A 151 10.87 -8.52 6.42
N GLN A 152 10.24 -7.34 6.41
CA GLN A 152 9.90 -6.62 7.64
C GLN A 152 8.86 -7.37 8.48
N ASP A 153 8.15 -8.34 7.89
CA ASP A 153 7.22 -9.28 8.54
C ASP A 153 6.17 -8.59 9.43
N THR A 154 5.53 -7.56 8.89
CA THR A 154 4.48 -6.81 9.56
C THR A 154 3.09 -7.38 9.22
N ASP A 155 2.10 -7.15 10.10
CA ASP A 155 0.70 -7.54 9.85
C ASP A 155 0.04 -6.62 8.83
N TYR A 156 0.40 -5.34 8.84
CA TYR A 156 -0.15 -4.29 7.98
C TYR A 156 0.91 -3.78 7.01
N ILE A 157 0.58 -3.78 5.73
CA ILE A 157 1.45 -3.29 4.65
C ILE A 157 0.73 -2.19 3.89
N LEU A 158 1.35 -1.02 3.85
CA LEU A 158 0.85 0.13 3.10
C LEU A 158 1.64 0.29 1.81
N PHE A 159 0.95 0.42 0.69
CA PHE A 159 1.55 0.67 -0.62
C PHE A 159 1.06 2.00 -1.19
N ASP A 160 1.98 2.92 -1.43
CA ASP A 160 1.68 4.21 -2.05
C ASP A 160 2.08 4.16 -3.53
N GLU A 161 1.09 3.92 -4.41
CA GLU A 161 1.23 3.84 -5.86
C GLU A 161 2.31 2.84 -6.35
N PRO A 162 2.26 1.57 -5.94
CA PRO A 162 3.31 0.60 -6.24
C PRO A 162 3.37 0.17 -7.71
N LEU A 163 2.40 0.57 -8.53
CA LEU A 163 2.31 0.23 -9.96
C LEU A 163 2.87 1.32 -10.87
N ASN A 164 3.28 2.47 -10.32
CA ASN A 164 3.77 3.59 -11.10
C ASN A 164 5.03 3.22 -11.88
N ASN A 165 5.08 3.66 -13.15
CA ASN A 165 6.17 3.41 -14.08
C ASN A 165 6.38 1.93 -14.45
N LEU A 166 5.40 1.07 -14.19
CA LEU A 166 5.37 -0.31 -14.65
C LEU A 166 4.49 -0.45 -15.90
N ASP A 167 4.88 -1.35 -16.79
CA ASP A 167 4.00 -1.78 -17.87
C ASP A 167 2.84 -2.64 -17.35
N MET A 168 1.86 -2.89 -18.20
CA MET A 168 0.66 -3.66 -17.87
C MET A 168 0.99 -5.06 -17.32
N LYS A 169 1.95 -5.77 -17.95
CA LYS A 169 2.32 -7.12 -17.53
C LYS A 169 2.85 -7.13 -16.11
N HIS A 170 3.80 -6.25 -15.80
CA HIS A 170 4.40 -6.16 -14.48
C HIS A 170 3.40 -5.66 -13.43
N SER A 171 2.49 -4.74 -13.80
CA SER A 171 1.43 -4.28 -12.91
C SER A 171 0.50 -5.43 -12.50
N VAL A 172 0.07 -6.27 -13.45
CA VAL A 172 -0.73 -7.48 -13.17
C VAL A 172 0.04 -8.46 -12.27
N GLU A 173 1.34 -8.68 -12.52
CA GLU A 173 2.17 -9.54 -11.69
C GLU A 173 2.25 -9.03 -10.25
N ILE A 174 2.46 -7.73 -10.05
CA ILE A 174 2.49 -7.11 -8.72
C ILE A 174 1.13 -7.28 -8.02
N MET A 175 0.01 -6.96 -8.67
CA MET A 175 -1.31 -7.12 -8.04
C MET A 175 -1.61 -8.56 -7.63
N LYS A 176 -1.21 -9.55 -8.45
CA LYS A 176 -1.30 -10.97 -8.10
C LYS A 176 -0.44 -11.31 -6.88
N ILE A 177 0.77 -10.75 -6.77
CA ILE A 177 1.62 -10.93 -5.58
C ILE A 177 0.91 -10.34 -4.35
N LEU A 178 0.41 -9.11 -4.43
CA LEU A 178 -0.28 -8.48 -3.29
C LEU A 178 -1.52 -9.29 -2.85
N ARG A 179 -2.29 -9.82 -3.81
CA ARG A 179 -3.43 -10.70 -3.48
C ARG A 179 -2.97 -11.95 -2.73
N ARG A 180 -1.90 -12.61 -3.20
CA ARG A 180 -1.31 -13.77 -2.54
C ARG A 180 -0.79 -13.46 -1.13
N LEU A 181 -0.19 -12.29 -0.89
CA LEU A 181 0.22 -11.89 0.47
C LEU A 181 -0.96 -11.89 1.44
N VAL A 182 -2.14 -11.52 0.98
CA VAL A 182 -3.35 -11.56 1.80
C VAL A 182 -3.88 -12.98 1.92
N ASP A 183 -4.06 -13.70 0.81
CA ASP A 183 -4.72 -15.00 0.78
C ASP A 183 -3.87 -16.13 1.40
N GLU A 184 -2.55 -16.10 1.21
CA GLU A 184 -1.64 -17.16 1.66
C GLU A 184 -0.99 -16.82 3.02
N LEU A 185 -0.68 -15.54 3.28
CA LEU A 185 0.07 -15.11 4.46
C LEU A 185 -0.78 -14.31 5.46
N GLY A 186 -2.08 -14.09 5.17
CA GLY A 186 -2.99 -13.36 6.06
C GLY A 186 -2.64 -11.88 6.27
N LYS A 187 -1.79 -11.30 5.40
CA LYS A 187 -1.41 -9.90 5.53
C LYS A 187 -2.60 -8.96 5.27
N THR A 188 -2.57 -7.80 5.88
CA THR A 188 -3.56 -6.74 5.65
C THR A 188 -2.91 -5.66 4.79
N ILE A 189 -3.54 -5.31 3.67
CA ILE A 189 -2.97 -4.38 2.70
C ILE A 189 -3.85 -3.15 2.55
N ALA A 190 -3.23 -1.96 2.63
CA ALA A 190 -3.81 -0.70 2.19
C ALA A 190 -2.99 -0.17 1.01
N ILE A 191 -3.65 0.12 -0.12
CA ILE A 191 -2.96 0.48 -1.36
C ILE A 191 -3.57 1.73 -2.00
N VAL A 192 -2.75 2.71 -2.33
CA VAL A 192 -3.14 3.81 -3.23
C VAL A 192 -2.97 3.33 -4.66
N ILE A 193 -4.03 3.43 -5.44
CA ILE A 193 -4.09 2.96 -6.82
C ILE A 193 -4.80 4.01 -7.70
N HIS A 194 -4.27 4.25 -8.91
CA HIS A 194 -4.90 5.15 -9.88
C HIS A 194 -5.81 4.42 -10.87
N ASP A 195 -5.46 3.20 -11.23
CA ASP A 195 -6.23 2.38 -12.14
C ASP A 195 -7.44 1.76 -11.42
N ILE A 196 -8.64 2.20 -11.83
CA ILE A 196 -9.90 1.78 -11.22
C ILE A 196 -10.15 0.28 -11.47
N ASN A 197 -9.72 -0.25 -12.62
CA ASN A 197 -9.91 -1.66 -12.94
C ASN A 197 -9.02 -2.57 -12.08
N PHE A 198 -7.79 -2.15 -11.75
CA PHE A 198 -7.01 -2.86 -10.77
C PHE A 198 -7.65 -2.81 -9.36
N ALA A 199 -8.18 -1.65 -8.95
CA ALA A 199 -8.89 -1.55 -7.68
C ALA A 199 -10.12 -2.46 -7.65
N SER A 200 -10.91 -2.48 -8.73
CA SER A 200 -12.09 -3.35 -8.87
C SER A 200 -11.76 -4.83 -8.78
N CYS A 201 -10.71 -5.27 -9.51
CA CYS A 201 -10.41 -6.71 -9.66
C CYS A 201 -9.65 -7.32 -8.50
N TYR A 202 -8.89 -6.52 -7.73
CA TYR A 202 -7.97 -7.05 -6.73
C TYR A 202 -8.27 -6.63 -5.29
N SER A 203 -9.14 -5.63 -5.07
CA SER A 203 -9.43 -5.14 -3.72
C SER A 203 -10.73 -5.71 -3.18
N ASP A 204 -10.76 -5.95 -1.86
CA ASP A 204 -11.98 -6.33 -1.14
C ASP A 204 -12.82 -5.09 -0.81
N PHE A 205 -12.15 -3.99 -0.45
CA PHE A 205 -12.78 -2.71 -0.06
C PHE A 205 -12.12 -1.57 -0.82
N ILE A 206 -12.91 -0.53 -1.07
CA ILE A 206 -12.43 0.69 -1.72
C ILE A 206 -12.87 1.89 -0.89
N VAL A 207 -11.92 2.78 -0.64
CA VAL A 207 -12.15 4.10 -0.03
C VAL A 207 -11.96 5.14 -1.12
N ALA A 208 -13.03 5.80 -1.51
CA ALA A 208 -13.06 6.84 -2.54
C ALA A 208 -12.84 8.22 -1.89
N LEU A 209 -11.73 8.89 -2.25
CA LEU A 209 -11.39 10.21 -1.73
C LEU A 209 -11.51 11.28 -2.81
N LYS A 210 -12.09 12.44 -2.44
CA LYS A 210 -12.13 13.65 -3.25
C LYS A 210 -11.95 14.88 -2.38
N ASN A 211 -11.06 15.79 -2.77
CA ASN A 211 -10.81 17.04 -2.03
C ASN A 211 -10.50 16.85 -0.53
N GLY A 212 -9.73 15.80 -0.20
CA GLY A 212 -9.31 15.50 1.16
C GLY A 212 -10.37 14.80 2.03
N ARG A 213 -11.54 14.45 1.48
CA ARG A 213 -12.65 13.81 2.20
C ARG A 213 -12.99 12.46 1.61
N VAL A 214 -13.53 11.56 2.44
CA VAL A 214 -14.14 10.32 1.96
C VAL A 214 -15.49 10.65 1.31
N VAL A 215 -15.66 10.22 0.08
CA VAL A 215 -16.93 10.29 -0.66
C VAL A 215 -17.76 9.03 -0.41
N GLU A 216 -17.10 7.87 -0.47
CA GLU A 216 -17.69 6.56 -0.22
C GLU A 216 -16.63 5.60 0.35
N ASP A 217 -17.04 4.65 1.19
CA ASP A 217 -16.21 3.57 1.79
C ASP A 217 -17.07 2.31 1.91
N ASP A 218 -16.86 1.35 1.03
CA ASP A 218 -17.60 0.07 1.06
C ASP A 218 -16.80 -1.01 0.30
N THR A 219 -17.40 -2.16 0.07
CA THR A 219 -16.85 -3.24 -0.78
C THR A 219 -16.59 -2.73 -2.20
N ALA A 220 -15.58 -3.31 -2.87
CA ALA A 220 -15.28 -2.95 -4.24
C ALA A 220 -16.51 -3.06 -5.16
N GLU A 221 -17.35 -4.10 -4.94
CA GLU A 221 -18.58 -4.30 -5.72
C GLU A 221 -19.55 -3.11 -5.64
N LYS A 222 -19.68 -2.47 -4.48
CA LYS A 222 -20.59 -1.33 -4.28
C LYS A 222 -19.99 0.00 -4.73
N ILE A 223 -18.67 0.16 -4.61
CA ILE A 223 -18.01 1.40 -5.03
C ILE A 223 -17.90 1.48 -6.56
N ILE A 224 -17.69 0.34 -7.24
CA ILE A 224 -17.63 0.30 -8.70
C ILE A 224 -19.04 0.33 -9.28
N GLU A 225 -19.63 1.51 -9.20
CA GLU A 225 -20.93 1.90 -9.74
C GLU A 225 -20.82 3.22 -10.47
N LYS A 226 -21.57 3.37 -11.58
CA LYS A 226 -21.53 4.55 -12.45
C LYS A 226 -21.70 5.85 -11.66
N SER A 227 -22.73 5.92 -10.83
CA SER A 227 -23.06 7.13 -10.05
C SER A 227 -22.00 7.53 -9.03
N VAL A 228 -21.27 6.55 -8.46
CA VAL A 228 -20.18 6.81 -7.51
C VAL A 228 -18.95 7.31 -8.23
N LEU A 229 -18.57 6.65 -9.34
CA LEU A 229 -17.36 7.01 -10.09
C LEU A 229 -17.50 8.34 -10.82
N GLU A 230 -18.67 8.65 -11.41
CA GLU A 230 -18.96 9.95 -12.02
C GLU A 230 -18.84 11.08 -10.99
N LYS A 231 -19.41 10.92 -9.81
CA LYS A 231 -19.28 11.89 -8.71
C LYS A 231 -17.83 12.04 -8.23
N LEU A 232 -17.06 10.94 -8.23
CA LEU A 232 -15.68 10.94 -7.77
C LEU A 232 -14.74 11.64 -8.74
N PHE A 233 -14.85 11.34 -10.03
CA PHE A 233 -13.87 11.76 -11.05
C PHE A 233 -14.36 12.90 -11.95
N ASP A 234 -15.65 13.32 -11.85
CA ASP A 234 -16.28 14.35 -12.69
C ASP A 234 -16.21 14.01 -14.20
N MET A 235 -16.42 12.74 -14.55
CA MET A 235 -16.42 12.24 -15.92
C MET A 235 -17.39 11.07 -16.08
N ASP A 236 -17.82 10.79 -17.31
CA ASP A 236 -18.72 9.68 -17.59
C ASP A 236 -18.03 8.33 -17.49
N PHE A 237 -18.76 7.35 -16.99
CA PHE A 237 -18.33 5.96 -16.88
C PHE A 237 -19.39 5.00 -17.39
N ASP A 238 -18.95 3.95 -18.07
CA ASP A 238 -19.79 2.77 -18.30
C ASP A 238 -19.20 1.59 -17.52
N ILE A 239 -20.07 0.82 -16.87
CA ILE A 239 -19.70 -0.36 -16.11
C ILE A 239 -20.14 -1.60 -16.86
N THR A 240 -19.21 -2.49 -17.14
CA THR A 240 -19.51 -3.81 -17.71
C THR A 240 -19.06 -4.91 -16.75
N LYS A 241 -19.72 -6.07 -16.80
CA LYS A 241 -19.37 -7.22 -15.97
C LYS A 241 -18.79 -8.33 -16.85
N ILE A 242 -17.56 -8.76 -16.55
CA ILE A 242 -16.89 -9.86 -17.23
C ILE A 242 -16.37 -10.83 -16.16
N ASN A 243 -16.75 -12.11 -16.24
CA ASN A 243 -16.35 -13.15 -15.28
C ASN A 243 -16.55 -12.71 -13.82
N ASP A 244 -17.72 -12.19 -13.50
CA ASP A 244 -18.10 -11.64 -12.18
C ASP A 244 -17.33 -10.41 -11.69
N MET A 245 -16.39 -9.88 -12.45
CA MET A 245 -15.68 -8.64 -12.15
C MET A 245 -16.32 -7.46 -12.88
N LYS A 246 -16.52 -6.35 -12.16
CA LYS A 246 -16.95 -5.08 -12.75
C LYS A 246 -15.75 -4.40 -13.38
N LEU A 247 -15.86 -4.02 -14.64
CA LEU A 247 -14.84 -3.25 -15.36
C LEU A 247 -15.41 -1.89 -15.74
N CYS A 248 -14.59 -0.87 -15.51
CA CYS A 248 -14.91 0.51 -15.85
C CYS A 248 -14.41 0.82 -17.27
N VAL A 249 -15.29 1.32 -18.11
CA VAL A 249 -14.98 1.83 -19.43
C VAL A 249 -15.14 3.35 -19.40
N TYR A 250 -14.09 4.07 -19.77
CA TYR A 250 -14.05 5.53 -19.79
C TYR A 250 -13.10 5.99 -20.90
N TYR A 251 -13.52 6.99 -21.72
CA TYR A 251 -12.75 7.60 -22.81
C TYR A 251 -13.23 9.02 -23.11
#